data_81c197ba020e9fff69bf18f0f45534b6
#
_entry.id   81c197ba020e9fff69bf18f0f45534b6
#
_cell.length_a   1.000
_cell.length_b   1.000
_cell.length_c   1.000
_cell.angle_alpha   90.00
_cell.angle_beta   90.00
_cell.angle_gamma   90.00
#
_symmetry.space_group_name_H-M   'P 1'
#
loop_
_entity.id
_entity.type
_entity.pdbx_description
1 polymer ?
#
loop_
_entity_poly.entity_id
_entity_poly.type
_entity_poly.pdbx_seq_one_letter_code
_entity_poly.pdbx_strand_id
1 'polypeptide(L)'
;AAFGVMDMLRVDRFTAGRYWVDDYGYQNKPADFKNLLGYSPYHNIKSGVDYPAVIVTTADTDDRVVPGHSFKYAAALQSAKLGGKPHILRVETRAGHGAGKPIDKLIEEYSDIYGFLAKWTGLELENDTAK
;
A
#
# COMPACT_ATOMS: atom_id res chain seq x y z
N ALA A 1 1.24 4.32 -0.96
CA ALA A 1 0.08 3.45 -0.70
C ALA A 1 0.23 2.84 0.70
N ALA A 2 -0.51 3.36 1.67
CA ALA A 2 -0.41 2.96 3.07
C ALA A 2 -1.59 2.07 3.47
N PHE A 3 -1.31 0.87 3.99
CA PHE A 3 -2.29 -0.07 4.55
C PHE A 3 -3.51 -0.34 3.64
N GLY A 4 -3.29 -0.38 2.32
CA GLY A 4 -4.35 -0.43 1.34
C GLY A 4 -4.91 -1.83 1.09
N VAL A 5 -6.21 -1.92 0.81
CA VAL A 5 -6.85 -3.13 0.29
C VAL A 5 -6.54 -3.23 -1.21
N MET A 6 -5.46 -3.92 -1.55
CA MET A 6 -4.93 -3.96 -2.93
C MET A 6 -5.53 -5.08 -3.79
N ASP A 7 -6.04 -6.17 -3.18
CA ASP A 7 -6.69 -7.27 -3.89
C ASP A 7 -8.17 -7.34 -3.50
N MET A 8 -9.02 -6.67 -4.25
CA MET A 8 -10.45 -6.60 -3.99
C MET A 8 -11.17 -7.92 -4.24
N LEU A 9 -10.59 -8.82 -5.05
CA LEU A 9 -11.22 -10.12 -5.33
C LEU A 9 -11.00 -11.14 -4.22
N ARG A 10 -10.19 -10.83 -3.21
CA ARG A 10 -9.90 -11.72 -2.08
C ARG A 10 -10.04 -11.03 -0.72
N VAL A 11 -10.60 -9.84 -0.68
CA VAL A 11 -10.76 -9.07 0.56
C VAL A 11 -11.56 -9.86 1.60
N ASP A 12 -12.60 -10.57 1.19
CA ASP A 12 -13.46 -11.40 2.03
C ASP A 12 -12.76 -12.59 2.69
N ARG A 13 -11.61 -13.01 2.13
CA ARG A 13 -10.81 -14.15 2.62
C ARG A 13 -9.79 -13.79 3.68
N PHE A 14 -9.63 -12.50 3.93
CA PHE A 14 -8.72 -11.98 4.94
C PHE A 14 -9.50 -11.48 6.16
N THR A 15 -8.91 -11.54 7.31
CA THR A 15 -9.38 -11.20 8.65
C THR A 15 -10.61 -10.28 8.70
N ALA A 16 -10.43 -8.95 8.80
CA ALA A 16 -11.51 -7.99 8.88
C ALA A 16 -12.23 -7.75 7.53
N GLY A 17 -11.59 -8.09 6.41
CA GLY A 17 -12.14 -7.86 5.06
C GLY A 17 -13.51 -8.51 4.83
N ARG A 18 -13.77 -9.64 5.50
CA ARG A 18 -15.07 -10.33 5.45
C ARG A 18 -16.24 -9.50 5.96
N TYR A 19 -15.98 -8.50 6.81
CA TYR A 19 -17.00 -7.61 7.35
C TYR A 19 -17.33 -6.43 6.44
N TRP A 20 -16.58 -6.25 5.36
CA TRP A 20 -16.73 -5.13 4.42
C TRP A 20 -17.41 -5.50 3.11
N VAL A 21 -17.87 -6.77 2.97
CA VAL A 21 -18.49 -7.25 1.74
C VAL A 21 -19.81 -6.55 1.42
N ASP A 22 -20.53 -6.08 2.43
CA ASP A 22 -21.76 -5.32 2.24
C ASP A 22 -21.50 -3.92 1.66
N ASP A 23 -20.33 -3.35 1.94
CA ASP A 23 -19.91 -2.05 1.40
C ASP A 23 -19.29 -2.18 0.00
N TYR A 24 -18.44 -3.19 -0.21
CA TYR A 24 -17.68 -3.34 -1.46
C TYR A 24 -18.40 -4.18 -2.51
N GLY A 25 -19.18 -5.16 -2.10
CA GLY A 25 -19.81 -6.16 -2.96
C GLY A 25 -19.23 -7.56 -2.76
N TYR A 26 -19.92 -8.53 -3.32
CA TYR A 26 -19.68 -9.96 -3.13
C TYR A 26 -18.95 -10.57 -4.34
N GLN A 27 -17.79 -11.17 -4.12
CA GLN A 27 -16.94 -11.76 -5.17
C GLN A 27 -17.63 -12.93 -5.91
N ASN A 28 -18.62 -13.58 -5.29
CA ASN A 28 -19.40 -14.67 -5.88
C ASN A 28 -20.60 -14.20 -6.71
N LYS A 29 -20.89 -12.89 -6.73
CA LYS A 29 -21.93 -12.31 -7.59
C LYS A 29 -21.29 -11.74 -8.83
N PRO A 30 -21.69 -12.16 -10.06
CA PRO A 30 -21.00 -11.74 -11.29
C PRO A 30 -20.92 -10.24 -11.52
N ALA A 31 -21.97 -9.48 -11.16
CA ALA A 31 -21.97 -8.03 -11.29
C ALA A 31 -20.95 -7.37 -10.34
N ASP A 32 -20.96 -7.78 -9.07
CA ASP A 32 -20.06 -7.26 -8.05
C ASP A 32 -18.61 -7.65 -8.37
N PHE A 33 -18.39 -8.89 -8.81
CA PHE A 33 -17.06 -9.36 -9.25
C PHE A 33 -16.48 -8.47 -10.35
N LYS A 34 -17.28 -8.17 -11.37
CA LYS A 34 -16.86 -7.30 -12.48
C LYS A 34 -16.52 -5.90 -11.97
N ASN A 35 -17.33 -5.37 -11.07
CA ASN A 35 -17.08 -4.07 -10.45
C ASN A 35 -15.77 -4.08 -9.63
N LEU A 36 -15.61 -5.04 -8.72
CA LEU A 36 -14.41 -5.20 -7.89
C LEU A 36 -13.14 -5.36 -8.72
N LEU A 37 -13.20 -6.17 -9.78
CA LEU A 37 -12.08 -6.36 -10.70
C LEU A 37 -11.70 -5.04 -11.39
N GLY A 38 -12.68 -4.22 -11.74
CA GLY A 38 -12.49 -2.95 -12.45
C GLY A 38 -11.63 -1.94 -11.69
N TYR A 39 -11.67 -1.93 -10.36
CA TYR A 39 -10.88 -1.01 -9.54
C TYR A 39 -9.88 -1.67 -8.59
N SER A 40 -9.74 -3.00 -8.62
CA SER A 40 -8.77 -3.72 -7.79
C SER A 40 -7.33 -3.33 -8.16
N PRO A 41 -6.55 -2.64 -7.28
CA PRO A 41 -5.22 -2.12 -7.64
C PRO A 41 -4.27 -3.22 -8.14
N TYR A 42 -4.25 -4.35 -7.46
CA TYR A 42 -3.40 -5.49 -7.80
C TYR A 42 -3.67 -6.02 -9.22
N HIS A 43 -4.93 -6.08 -9.63
CA HIS A 43 -5.34 -6.64 -10.94
C HIS A 43 -5.24 -5.63 -12.08
N ASN A 44 -5.07 -4.35 -11.78
CA ASN A 44 -5.04 -3.26 -12.76
C ASN A 44 -3.66 -2.65 -12.98
N ILE A 45 -2.59 -3.33 -12.56
CA ILE A 45 -1.24 -2.93 -12.90
C ILE A 45 -1.03 -3.12 -14.40
N LYS A 46 -0.71 -2.03 -15.10
CA LYS A 46 -0.54 -2.03 -16.56
C LYS A 46 0.94 -2.08 -16.91
N SER A 47 1.44 -3.25 -17.28
CA SER A 47 2.82 -3.40 -17.77
C SER A 47 3.02 -2.60 -19.06
N GLY A 48 4.21 -2.01 -19.23
CA GLY A 48 4.56 -1.17 -20.38
C GLY A 48 4.15 0.30 -20.24
N VAL A 49 3.61 0.69 -19.09
CA VAL A 49 3.29 2.08 -18.75
C VAL A 49 4.31 2.59 -17.73
N ASP A 50 4.81 3.81 -17.91
CA ASP A 50 5.74 4.43 -16.96
C ASP A 50 4.97 4.90 -15.71
N TYR A 51 5.23 4.23 -14.57
CA TYR A 51 4.60 4.55 -13.29
C TYR A 51 5.45 5.55 -12.51
N PRO A 52 4.83 6.37 -11.64
CA PRO A 52 5.58 7.15 -10.67
C PRO A 52 6.35 6.25 -9.70
N ALA A 53 7.28 6.82 -8.95
CA ALA A 53 7.86 6.15 -7.80
C ALA A 53 6.74 5.82 -6.79
N VAL A 54 6.72 4.60 -6.25
CA VAL A 54 5.70 4.13 -5.32
C VAL A 54 6.35 3.56 -4.07
N ILE A 55 5.95 4.05 -2.91
CA ILE A 55 6.18 3.40 -1.63
C ILE A 55 4.88 2.74 -1.14
N VAL A 56 4.95 1.44 -0.88
CA VAL A 56 3.87 0.68 -0.25
C VAL A 56 4.24 0.47 1.21
N THR A 57 3.35 0.81 2.14
CA THR A 57 3.60 0.60 3.58
C THR A 57 2.58 -0.34 4.18
N THR A 58 3.04 -1.17 5.12
CA THR A 58 2.22 -2.13 5.87
C THR A 58 2.88 -2.46 7.22
N ALA A 59 2.17 -3.20 8.06
CA ALA A 59 2.72 -3.75 9.30
C ALA A 59 2.54 -5.28 9.33
N ASP A 60 3.51 -5.99 9.91
CA ASP A 60 3.58 -7.45 9.85
C ASP A 60 2.48 -8.18 10.62
N THR A 61 1.91 -7.54 11.64
CA THR A 61 0.82 -8.09 12.47
C THR A 61 -0.51 -7.34 12.30
N ASP A 62 -0.68 -6.63 11.15
CA ASP A 62 -1.93 -5.95 10.83
C ASP A 62 -3.05 -6.98 10.58
N ASP A 63 -4.02 -7.02 11.49
CA ASP A 63 -5.18 -7.90 11.43
C ASP A 63 -6.42 -7.24 10.78
N ARG A 64 -6.37 -5.95 10.54
CA ARG A 64 -7.44 -5.20 9.86
C ARG A 64 -7.28 -5.26 8.36
N VAL A 65 -6.14 -4.80 7.85
CA VAL A 65 -5.76 -4.93 6.43
C VAL A 65 -4.49 -5.76 6.36
N VAL A 66 -4.66 -7.06 6.26
CA VAL A 66 -3.52 -7.99 6.34
C VAL A 66 -2.40 -7.63 5.38
N PRO A 67 -1.14 -7.77 5.81
CA PRO A 67 0.03 -7.37 5.01
C PRO A 67 0.12 -8.09 3.67
N GLY A 68 -0.57 -9.21 3.52
CA GLY A 68 -0.69 -9.95 2.25
C GLY A 68 -1.19 -9.11 1.08
N HIS A 69 -2.05 -8.12 1.31
CA HIS A 69 -2.45 -7.16 0.28
C HIS A 69 -1.27 -6.35 -0.23
N SER A 70 -0.50 -5.78 0.69
CA SER A 70 0.67 -4.95 0.38
C SER A 70 1.80 -5.76 -0.24
N PHE A 71 2.08 -6.96 0.28
CA PHE A 71 3.11 -7.86 -0.26
C PHE A 71 2.81 -8.26 -1.70
N LYS A 72 1.60 -8.69 -1.99
CA LYS A 72 1.18 -9.05 -3.36
C LYS A 72 1.28 -7.87 -4.31
N TYR A 73 0.80 -6.71 -3.88
CA TYR A 73 0.79 -5.51 -4.71
C TYR A 73 2.21 -5.02 -5.00
N ALA A 74 3.07 -4.94 -3.99
CA ALA A 74 4.46 -4.55 -4.16
C ALA A 74 5.22 -5.53 -5.08
N ALA A 75 5.06 -6.84 -4.88
CA ALA A 75 5.66 -7.86 -5.72
C ALA A 75 5.19 -7.74 -7.19
N ALA A 76 3.91 -7.47 -7.41
CA ALA A 76 3.37 -7.28 -8.74
C ALA A 76 3.90 -6.00 -9.42
N LEU A 77 4.02 -4.89 -8.68
CA LEU A 77 4.66 -3.67 -9.18
C LEU A 77 6.12 -3.92 -9.57
N GLN A 78 6.87 -4.61 -8.72
CA GLN A 78 8.30 -4.89 -8.96
C GLN A 78 8.54 -5.85 -10.12
N SER A 79 7.61 -6.76 -10.39
CA SER A 79 7.71 -7.71 -11.50
C SER A 79 7.24 -7.16 -12.85
N ALA A 80 6.47 -6.08 -12.86
CA ALA A 80 5.93 -5.48 -14.07
C ALA A 80 6.94 -4.51 -14.70
N LYS A 81 6.81 -4.30 -16.02
CA LYS A 81 7.61 -3.31 -16.75
C LYS A 81 6.97 -1.93 -16.59
N LEU A 82 7.36 -1.18 -15.57
CA LEU A 82 6.74 0.08 -15.15
C LEU A 82 7.69 1.29 -15.24
N GLY A 83 8.72 1.23 -16.08
CA GLY A 83 9.72 2.28 -16.17
C GLY A 83 10.87 2.12 -15.17
N GLY A 84 11.67 3.19 -14.99
CA GLY A 84 12.89 3.15 -14.17
C GLY A 84 12.75 3.65 -12.74
N LYS A 85 11.54 4.05 -12.31
CA LYS A 85 11.31 4.57 -10.95
C LYS A 85 11.10 3.44 -9.94
N PRO A 86 11.48 3.61 -8.66
CA PRO A 86 11.42 2.53 -7.68
C PRO A 86 9.97 2.25 -7.23
N HIS A 87 9.71 0.97 -7.02
CA HIS A 87 8.52 0.46 -6.36
C HIS A 87 8.98 -0.32 -5.13
N ILE A 88 8.87 0.29 -3.95
CA ILE A 88 9.43 -0.23 -2.71
C ILE A 88 8.33 -0.58 -1.71
N LEU A 89 8.66 -1.53 -0.83
CA LEU A 89 7.80 -1.96 0.26
C LEU A 89 8.49 -1.64 1.59
N ARG A 90 7.79 -0.90 2.45
CA ARG A 90 8.17 -0.68 3.85
C ARG A 90 7.27 -1.52 4.74
N VAL A 91 7.87 -2.34 5.58
CA VAL A 91 7.16 -3.18 6.53
C VAL A 91 7.53 -2.76 7.94
N GLU A 92 6.56 -2.29 8.72
CA GLU A 92 6.74 -2.08 10.15
C GLU A 92 6.64 -3.42 10.87
N THR A 93 7.69 -3.79 11.63
CA THR A 93 7.73 -5.07 12.34
C THR A 93 7.16 -4.96 13.74
N ARG A 94 6.49 -6.02 14.21
CA ARG A 94 5.85 -6.07 15.53
C ARG A 94 4.88 -4.91 15.75
N ALA A 95 4.05 -4.64 14.73
CA ALA A 95 3.08 -3.56 14.74
C ALA A 95 1.78 -3.98 14.05
N GLY A 96 0.65 -3.50 14.55
CA GLY A 96 -0.66 -3.65 13.96
C GLY A 96 -1.02 -2.50 13.01
N HIS A 97 -2.32 -2.28 12.79
CA HIS A 97 -2.85 -1.31 11.81
C HIS A 97 -2.54 0.18 12.10
N GLY A 98 -1.79 0.49 13.15
CA GLY A 98 -1.32 1.84 13.41
C GLY A 98 -1.61 2.38 14.81
N ALA A 99 -2.70 1.96 15.46
CA ALA A 99 -3.00 2.40 16.83
C ALA A 99 -2.01 1.77 17.84
N GLY A 100 -1.57 2.58 18.81
CA GLY A 100 -0.69 2.11 19.90
C GLY A 100 0.77 1.88 19.51
N LYS A 101 1.20 2.39 18.36
CA LYS A 101 2.60 2.32 17.93
C LYS A 101 3.48 3.21 18.84
N PRO A 102 4.64 2.74 19.33
CA PRO A 102 5.61 3.58 20.03
C PRO A 102 6.02 4.80 19.22
N ILE A 103 6.34 5.90 19.89
CA ILE A 103 6.62 7.18 19.22
C ILE A 103 7.90 7.12 18.35
N ASP A 104 8.90 6.39 18.77
CA ASP A 104 10.12 6.15 18.00
C ASP A 104 9.84 5.47 16.66
N LYS A 105 8.97 4.46 16.64
CA LYS A 105 8.51 3.79 15.43
C LYS A 105 7.70 4.70 14.52
N LEU A 106 6.88 5.59 15.09
CA LEU A 106 6.15 6.59 14.30
C LEU A 106 7.11 7.58 13.65
N ILE A 107 8.12 8.07 14.38
CA ILE A 107 9.12 8.97 13.84
C ILE A 107 9.87 8.31 12.68
N GLU A 108 10.33 7.06 12.87
CA GLU A 108 11.01 6.30 11.82
C GLU A 108 10.13 6.12 10.57
N GLU A 109 8.88 5.68 10.76
CA GLU A 109 7.93 5.49 9.66
C GLU A 109 7.69 6.77 8.87
N TYR A 110 7.41 7.88 9.55
CA TYR A 110 7.18 9.15 8.86
C TYR A 110 8.45 9.71 8.24
N SER A 111 9.61 9.50 8.83
CA SER A 111 10.89 9.90 8.24
C SER A 111 11.14 9.19 6.91
N ASP A 112 10.89 7.88 6.86
CA ASP A 112 11.01 7.08 5.63
C ASP A 112 10.02 7.57 4.56
N ILE A 113 8.75 7.79 4.94
CA ILE A 113 7.71 8.21 4.01
C ILE A 113 7.99 9.61 3.47
N TYR A 114 8.30 10.57 4.35
CA TYR A 114 8.56 11.95 3.93
C TYR A 114 9.87 12.09 3.17
N GLY A 115 10.90 11.34 3.55
CA GLY A 115 12.15 11.29 2.78
C GLY A 115 11.93 10.76 1.36
N PHE A 116 11.13 9.69 1.21
CA PHE A 116 10.75 9.19 -0.11
C PHE A 116 9.95 10.23 -0.90
N LEU A 117 8.95 10.86 -0.29
CA LEU A 117 8.13 11.87 -0.94
C LEU A 117 8.97 13.08 -1.36
N ALA A 118 9.78 13.64 -0.47
CA ALA A 118 10.65 14.77 -0.77
C ALA A 118 11.53 14.50 -1.99
N LYS A 119 12.19 13.34 -2.00
CA LYS A 119 13.07 12.93 -3.12
C LYS A 119 12.32 12.86 -4.45
N TRP A 120 11.14 12.24 -4.47
CA TRP A 120 10.45 11.93 -5.72
C TRP A 120 9.46 12.99 -6.18
N THR A 121 9.18 14.02 -5.35
CA THR A 121 8.43 15.22 -5.73
C THR A 121 9.34 16.41 -6.05
N GLY A 122 10.65 16.28 -5.84
CA GLY A 122 11.61 17.37 -6.05
C GLY A 122 11.51 18.45 -4.97
N LEU A 123 11.05 18.11 -3.77
CA LEU A 123 11.01 19.05 -2.65
C LEU A 123 12.44 19.38 -2.20
N GLU A 124 12.83 20.62 -2.34
CA GLU A 124 14.07 21.15 -1.76
C GLU A 124 13.75 21.66 -0.34
N LEU A 125 14.47 21.13 0.63
CA LEU A 125 14.39 21.63 2.01
C LEU A 125 15.40 22.78 2.12
N GLU A 126 14.94 23.96 2.49
CA GLU A 126 15.85 25.04 2.89
C GLU A 126 16.64 24.55 4.12
N ASN A 127 17.97 24.56 4.00
CA ASN A 127 18.82 24.37 5.15
C ASN A 127 18.63 25.57 6.06
N ASP A 128 17.80 25.43 7.08
CA ASP A 128 17.71 26.40 8.17
C ASP A 128 19.07 26.35 8.91
N THR A 129 20.04 27.13 8.41
CA THR A 129 21.26 27.41 9.13
C THR A 129 20.87 28.32 10.29
N ALA A 130 20.24 27.71 11.31
CA ALA A 130 20.03 28.41 12.57
C ALA A 130 21.36 28.91 13.07
N LYS A 131 21.47 30.24 13.13
CA LYS A 131 22.56 30.97 13.77
C LYS A 131 22.49 30.79 15.26
#